data_1fb84f13c68bfe72ea0908f0bdb18e51
#
_entry.id   1fb84f13c68bfe72ea0908f0bdb18e51
#
_cell.length_a   1.000
_cell.length_b   1.000
_cell.length_c   1.000
_cell.angle_alpha   90.00
_cell.angle_beta   90.00
_cell.angle_gamma   90.00
#
_symmetry.space_group_name_H-M   'P 1'
#
loop_
_entity.id
_entity.type
_entity.pdbx_description
1 polymer ?
#
loop_
_entity_poly.entity_id
_entity_poly.type
_entity_poly.pdbx_seq_one_letter_code
_entity_poly.pdbx_strand_id
1 'polypeptide(L)'
;MKLVFVGADHEVTGSCHYLEVAGKHILVDYGMEQGVNVFENVPLPVAESMIDYVFLTHAHVDHSGLLPLLYARGFRGQIYSTDATADLCSIMLRDCAHIQSAEAEWKNRKAKRSANNAVVEPLYTMEDADGVIRRFVPCHYNTIVEVCEGVKIRFTDIGHLLGSASIEVWLTEDGNTKKIVFSGDIGNLDQPL
;
A
#
# COMPACT_ATOMS: atom_id res chain seq x y z
N MET A 1 8.91 -18.77 -7.34
CA MET A 1 8.51 -17.86 -6.23
C MET A 1 9.66 -16.96 -5.84
N LYS A 2 9.43 -15.66 -5.67
CA LYS A 2 10.43 -14.66 -5.26
C LYS A 2 9.81 -13.71 -4.24
N LEU A 3 10.55 -13.32 -3.22
CA LEU A 3 10.21 -12.25 -2.26
C LEU A 3 11.32 -11.20 -2.32
N VAL A 4 10.95 -9.93 -2.43
CA VAL A 4 11.85 -8.78 -2.37
C VAL A 4 11.35 -7.80 -1.32
N PHE A 5 12.21 -7.39 -0.42
CA PHE A 5 11.97 -6.28 0.49
C PHE A 5 12.26 -5.00 -0.29
N VAL A 6 11.24 -4.21 -0.55
CA VAL A 6 11.32 -2.98 -1.35
C VAL A 6 11.52 -1.77 -0.45
N GLY A 7 10.87 -1.76 0.70
CA GLY A 7 10.94 -0.69 1.67
C GLY A 7 10.83 -1.17 3.12
N ALA A 8 11.06 -0.26 4.05
CA ALA A 8 11.07 -0.50 5.50
C ALA A 8 12.03 -1.63 5.95
N ASP A 9 13.13 -1.84 5.23
CA ASP A 9 14.13 -2.87 5.56
C ASP A 9 15.24 -2.38 6.51
N HIS A 10 15.38 -1.05 6.64
CA HIS A 10 16.25 -0.35 7.59
C HIS A 10 15.54 0.75 8.35
N GLU A 11 14.24 0.93 8.11
CA GLU A 11 13.37 1.95 8.72
C GLU A 11 12.01 1.36 9.12
N VAL A 12 11.19 2.20 9.75
CA VAL A 12 9.83 1.83 10.14
C VAL A 12 8.83 2.17 9.05
N THR A 13 9.03 3.29 8.34
CA THR A 13 8.07 3.82 7.36
C THR A 13 8.38 3.40 5.92
N GLY A 14 7.39 3.45 5.04
CA GLY A 14 7.55 3.05 3.64
C GLY A 14 7.41 1.55 3.41
N SER A 15 6.57 0.86 4.20
CA SER A 15 6.37 -0.59 4.08
C SER A 15 5.99 -1.00 2.67
N CYS A 16 6.81 -1.87 2.08
CA CYS A 16 6.54 -2.44 0.77
C CYS A 16 7.32 -3.74 0.56
N HIS A 17 6.60 -4.81 0.26
CA HIS A 17 7.17 -6.11 -0.09
C HIS A 17 6.64 -6.55 -1.45
N TYR A 18 7.51 -7.07 -2.30
CA TYR A 18 7.13 -7.60 -3.59
C TYR A 18 7.22 -9.12 -3.60
N LEU A 19 6.18 -9.76 -4.11
CA LEU A 19 6.08 -11.20 -4.30
C LEU A 19 5.89 -11.52 -5.78
N GLU A 20 6.57 -12.56 -6.26
CA GLU A 20 6.36 -13.14 -7.58
C GLU A 20 6.08 -14.64 -7.43
N VAL A 21 4.97 -15.09 -7.96
CA VAL A 21 4.52 -16.49 -7.91
C VAL A 21 3.63 -16.80 -9.11
N ALA A 22 3.90 -17.92 -9.78
CA ALA A 22 3.11 -18.38 -10.94
C ALA A 22 2.83 -17.29 -11.99
N GLY A 23 3.81 -16.44 -12.26
CA GLY A 23 3.71 -15.32 -13.20
C GLY A 23 2.83 -14.15 -12.71
N LYS A 24 2.46 -14.11 -11.42
CA LYS A 24 1.74 -13.01 -10.78
C LYS A 24 2.69 -12.11 -10.00
N HIS A 25 2.47 -10.81 -10.07
CA HIS A 25 3.21 -9.76 -9.39
C HIS A 25 2.32 -9.15 -8.31
N ILE A 26 2.74 -9.27 -7.06
CA ILE A 26 1.92 -8.93 -5.90
C ILE A 26 2.72 -8.00 -5.00
N LEU A 27 2.09 -6.96 -4.46
CA LEU A 27 2.63 -6.16 -3.37
C LEU A 27 1.95 -6.52 -2.05
N VAL A 28 2.70 -6.45 -0.98
CA VAL A 28 2.15 -6.37 0.38
C VAL A 28 2.56 -5.01 0.92
N ASP A 29 1.56 -4.17 1.14
CA ASP A 29 1.66 -2.74 1.40
C ASP A 29 2.32 -1.96 0.23
N TYR A 30 2.08 -0.66 0.17
CA TYR A 30 2.78 0.29 -0.68
C TYR A 30 2.76 1.66 0.01
N GLY A 31 3.63 1.76 1.00
CA GLY A 31 3.67 2.86 1.95
C GLY A 31 4.55 4.01 1.53
N MET A 32 4.26 5.18 2.11
CA MET A 32 5.04 6.40 1.93
C MET A 32 6.09 6.50 3.02
N GLU A 33 7.33 6.78 2.63
CA GLU A 33 8.38 7.10 3.59
C GLU A 33 8.06 8.41 4.31
N GLN A 34 8.34 8.46 5.61
CA GLN A 34 8.09 9.61 6.46
C GLN A 34 9.32 9.95 7.30
N GLY A 35 9.60 11.24 7.46
CA GLY A 35 10.72 11.70 8.29
C GLY A 35 11.64 12.67 7.56
N VAL A 36 12.77 13.00 8.21
CA VAL A 36 13.72 14.00 7.73
C VAL A 36 14.93 13.37 7.04
N ASN A 37 15.28 12.13 7.42
CA ASN A 37 16.41 11.37 6.89
C ASN A 37 15.91 9.96 6.54
N VAL A 38 15.03 9.88 5.56
CA VAL A 38 14.46 8.60 5.12
C VAL A 38 15.44 7.80 4.27
N PHE A 39 15.45 6.49 4.43
CA PHE A 39 16.02 5.59 3.44
C PHE A 39 14.99 5.42 2.33
N GLU A 40 15.35 5.85 1.14
CA GLU A 40 14.45 5.71 -0.02
C GLU A 40 14.23 4.23 -0.34
N ASN A 41 12.97 3.88 -0.55
CA ASN A 41 12.59 2.56 -1.03
C ASN A 41 13.28 2.25 -2.36
N VAL A 42 13.72 1.00 -2.53
CA VAL A 42 14.28 0.59 -3.81
C VAL A 42 13.18 0.54 -4.87
N PRO A 43 13.51 0.76 -6.16
CA PRO A 43 12.53 0.64 -7.23
C PRO A 43 11.90 -0.76 -7.27
N LEU A 44 10.61 -0.82 -7.63
CA LEU A 44 9.93 -2.09 -7.85
C LEU A 44 10.68 -2.92 -8.92
N PRO A 45 10.73 -4.25 -8.77
CA PRO A 45 11.38 -5.13 -9.76
C PRO A 45 10.70 -5.12 -11.14
N VAL A 46 9.46 -4.65 -11.22
CA VAL A 46 8.65 -4.56 -12.43
C VAL A 46 7.95 -3.20 -12.50
N ALA A 47 7.47 -2.82 -13.67
CA ALA A 47 6.65 -1.62 -13.80
C ALA A 47 5.35 -1.74 -12.99
N GLU A 48 4.87 -0.63 -12.43
CA GLU A 48 3.66 -0.58 -11.60
C GLU A 48 2.41 -1.08 -12.34
N SER A 49 2.37 -0.91 -13.65
CA SER A 49 1.29 -1.44 -14.51
C SER A 49 1.25 -2.97 -14.61
N MET A 50 2.33 -3.64 -14.22
CA MET A 50 2.42 -5.12 -14.21
C MET A 50 1.97 -5.72 -12.88
N ILE A 51 1.73 -4.92 -11.84
CA ILE A 51 1.25 -5.41 -10.55
C ILE A 51 -0.18 -5.91 -10.72
N ASP A 52 -0.40 -7.18 -10.38
CA ASP A 52 -1.72 -7.84 -10.44
C ASP A 52 -2.55 -7.55 -9.20
N TYR A 53 -1.93 -7.62 -8.02
CA TYR A 53 -2.61 -7.53 -6.72
C TYR A 53 -1.81 -6.75 -5.69
N VAL A 54 -2.54 -6.12 -4.77
CA VAL A 54 -1.97 -5.56 -3.53
C VAL A 54 -2.70 -6.18 -2.34
N PHE A 55 -1.98 -6.61 -1.33
CA PHE A 55 -2.51 -7.01 -0.03
C PHE A 55 -2.13 -5.94 0.98
N LEU A 56 -3.13 -5.30 1.59
CA LEU A 56 -2.91 -4.16 2.48
C LEU A 56 -3.17 -4.57 3.93
N THR A 57 -2.16 -4.40 4.78
CA THR A 57 -2.23 -4.76 6.20
C THR A 57 -3.14 -3.81 6.98
N HIS A 58 -3.01 -2.51 6.77
CA HIS A 58 -3.82 -1.48 7.42
C HIS A 58 -3.71 -0.13 6.72
N ALA A 59 -4.47 0.86 7.22
CA ALA A 59 -4.67 2.11 6.49
C ALA A 59 -3.62 3.20 6.73
N HIS A 60 -2.64 3.07 7.64
CA HIS A 60 -1.64 4.10 7.85
C HIS A 60 -0.90 4.48 6.56
N VAL A 61 -0.48 5.75 6.47
CA VAL A 61 0.13 6.34 5.26
C VAL A 61 1.45 5.65 4.89
N ASP A 62 2.22 5.21 5.87
CA ASP A 62 3.45 4.45 5.67
C ASP A 62 3.24 2.99 5.23
N HIS A 63 1.98 2.55 5.07
CA HIS A 63 1.58 1.26 4.48
C HIS A 63 0.72 1.43 3.23
N SER A 64 -0.08 2.51 3.12
CA SER A 64 -1.05 2.72 2.05
C SER A 64 -0.82 3.96 1.18
N GLY A 65 0.00 4.90 1.65
CA GLY A 65 0.05 6.27 1.14
C GLY A 65 0.50 6.44 -0.30
N LEU A 66 1.19 5.45 -0.88
CA LEU A 66 1.59 5.47 -2.29
C LEU A 66 0.65 4.70 -3.22
N LEU A 67 -0.45 4.12 -2.72
CA LEU A 67 -1.43 3.42 -3.57
C LEU A 67 -2.00 4.31 -4.70
N PRO A 68 -2.31 5.61 -4.48
CA PRO A 68 -2.74 6.48 -5.57
C PRO A 68 -1.64 6.71 -6.62
N LEU A 69 -0.37 6.80 -6.21
CA LEU A 69 0.76 6.89 -7.13
C LEU A 69 0.91 5.61 -7.96
N LEU A 70 0.71 4.44 -7.34
CA LEU A 70 0.70 3.16 -8.04
C LEU A 70 -0.36 3.17 -9.16
N TYR A 71 -1.56 3.70 -8.85
CA TYR A 71 -2.64 3.84 -9.83
C TYR A 71 -2.30 4.84 -10.94
N ALA A 72 -1.74 6.01 -10.60
CA ALA A 72 -1.27 7.01 -11.56
C ALA A 72 -0.25 6.42 -12.55
N ARG A 73 0.61 5.49 -12.07
CA ARG A 73 1.63 4.79 -12.86
C ARG A 73 1.12 3.55 -13.59
N GLY A 74 -0.19 3.33 -13.64
CA GLY A 74 -0.81 2.34 -14.51
C GLY A 74 -1.30 1.07 -13.83
N PHE A 75 -1.19 0.94 -12.50
CA PHE A 75 -1.83 -0.17 -11.79
C PHE A 75 -3.35 -0.19 -12.02
N ARG A 76 -3.88 -1.37 -12.34
CA ARG A 76 -5.31 -1.60 -12.57
C ARG A 76 -5.82 -2.88 -11.92
N GLY A 77 -4.96 -3.53 -11.12
CA GLY A 77 -5.28 -4.74 -10.35
C GLY A 77 -6.26 -4.51 -9.20
N GLN A 78 -6.33 -5.45 -8.29
CA GLN A 78 -7.20 -5.42 -7.11
C GLN A 78 -6.39 -5.26 -5.83
N ILE A 79 -6.97 -4.57 -4.83
CA ILE A 79 -6.38 -4.36 -3.51
C ILE A 79 -7.25 -5.08 -2.49
N TYR A 80 -6.70 -6.11 -1.88
CA TYR A 80 -7.36 -6.88 -0.83
C TYR A 80 -7.01 -6.31 0.54
N SER A 81 -8.00 -6.01 1.34
CA SER A 81 -7.87 -5.53 2.72
C SER A 81 -9.08 -5.93 3.54
N THR A 82 -9.07 -5.68 4.84
CA THR A 82 -10.31 -5.76 5.64
C THR A 82 -11.29 -4.65 5.23
N ASP A 83 -12.57 -4.85 5.55
CA ASP A 83 -13.64 -3.87 5.29
C ASP A 83 -13.30 -2.50 5.89
N ALA A 84 -12.92 -2.47 7.18
CA ALA A 84 -12.62 -1.22 7.88
C ALA A 84 -11.35 -0.53 7.34
N THR A 85 -10.33 -1.28 6.92
CA THR A 85 -9.15 -0.71 6.25
C THR A 85 -9.53 -0.06 4.92
N ALA A 86 -10.40 -0.68 4.12
CA ALA A 86 -10.89 -0.09 2.87
C ALA A 86 -11.65 1.22 3.12
N ASP A 87 -12.51 1.25 4.14
CA ASP A 87 -13.28 2.43 4.52
C ASP A 87 -12.36 3.57 4.99
N LEU A 88 -11.39 3.29 5.87
CA LEU A 88 -10.40 4.27 6.31
C LEU A 88 -9.55 4.80 5.15
N CYS A 89 -9.06 3.93 4.28
CA CYS A 89 -8.32 4.34 3.09
C CYS A 89 -9.14 5.25 2.17
N SER A 90 -10.46 5.02 2.08
CA SER A 90 -11.35 5.89 1.28
C SER A 90 -11.37 7.34 1.75
N ILE A 91 -11.12 7.58 3.02
CA ILE A 91 -11.02 8.93 3.62
C ILE A 91 -9.57 9.44 3.54
N MET A 92 -8.63 8.66 4.05
CA MET A 92 -7.22 9.06 4.18
C MET A 92 -6.55 9.36 2.85
N LEU A 93 -6.74 8.53 1.82
CA LEU A 93 -6.06 8.73 0.54
C LEU A 93 -6.55 10.00 -0.17
N ARG A 94 -7.83 10.35 -0.01
CA ARG A 94 -8.37 11.65 -0.50
C ARG A 94 -7.79 12.82 0.26
N ASP A 95 -7.72 12.72 1.59
CA ASP A 95 -7.13 13.77 2.43
C ASP A 95 -5.66 13.97 2.08
N CYS A 96 -4.88 12.92 1.93
CA CYS A 96 -3.49 13.00 1.47
C CYS A 96 -3.36 13.69 0.10
N ALA A 97 -4.22 13.36 -0.87
CA ALA A 97 -4.22 14.01 -2.18
C ALA A 97 -4.54 15.51 -2.07
N HIS A 98 -5.51 15.86 -1.23
CA HIS A 98 -5.87 17.26 -0.97
C HIS A 98 -4.71 18.04 -0.33
N ILE A 99 -4.09 17.50 0.71
CA ILE A 99 -2.95 18.11 1.41
C ILE A 99 -1.79 18.33 0.44
N GLN A 100 -1.40 17.33 -0.34
CA GLN A 100 -0.29 17.44 -1.31
C GLN A 100 -0.58 18.50 -2.38
N SER A 101 -1.81 18.58 -2.87
CA SER A 101 -2.22 19.60 -3.83
C SER A 101 -2.13 21.00 -3.24
N ALA A 102 -2.62 21.19 -2.02
CA ALA A 102 -2.56 22.47 -1.30
C ALA A 102 -1.10 22.91 -1.02
N GLU A 103 -0.24 21.97 -0.65
CA GLU A 103 1.20 22.23 -0.45
C GLU A 103 1.90 22.61 -1.74
N ALA A 104 1.64 21.91 -2.83
CA ALA A 104 2.20 22.19 -4.14
C ALA A 104 1.79 23.61 -4.60
N GLU A 105 0.52 23.97 -4.48
CA GLU A 105 0.04 25.31 -4.78
C GLU A 105 0.70 26.40 -3.91
N TRP A 106 0.85 26.14 -2.61
CA TRP A 106 1.52 27.07 -1.69
C TRP A 106 2.98 27.28 -2.08
N LYS A 107 3.72 26.19 -2.34
CA LYS A 107 5.12 26.24 -2.80
C LYS A 107 5.24 27.02 -4.12
N ASN A 108 4.34 26.77 -5.07
CA ASN A 108 4.33 27.45 -6.37
C ASN A 108 4.02 28.94 -6.23
N ARG A 109 3.08 29.35 -5.37
CA ARG A 109 2.81 30.77 -5.07
C ARG A 109 4.04 31.45 -4.44
N LYS A 110 4.75 30.76 -3.54
CA LYS A 110 5.98 31.28 -2.92
C LYS A 110 7.11 31.41 -3.93
N ALA A 111 7.31 30.40 -4.80
CA ALA A 111 8.33 30.41 -5.85
C ALA A 111 8.16 31.58 -6.83
N LYS A 112 6.92 31.85 -7.27
CA LYS A 112 6.61 33.02 -8.14
C LYS A 112 6.99 34.34 -7.49
N ARG A 113 6.89 34.50 -6.17
CA ARG A 113 7.26 35.73 -5.44
C ARG A 113 8.79 35.90 -5.31
N SER A 114 9.55 34.85 -5.38
CA SER A 114 11.02 34.85 -5.24
C SER A 114 11.76 34.74 -6.58
N ALA A 115 11.07 34.99 -7.72
CA ALA A 115 11.61 34.83 -9.07
C ALA A 115 12.20 33.42 -9.37
N ASN A 116 11.84 32.43 -8.58
CA ASN A 116 12.17 31.03 -8.82
C ASN A 116 11.02 30.39 -9.62
N ASN A 117 11.32 29.89 -10.81
CA ASN A 117 10.31 29.30 -11.71
C ASN A 117 10.15 27.77 -11.53
N ALA A 118 10.68 27.17 -10.46
CA ALA A 118 10.48 25.76 -10.20
C ALA A 118 9.00 25.49 -9.88
N VAL A 119 8.35 24.66 -10.71
CA VAL A 119 6.98 24.19 -10.48
C VAL A 119 7.06 22.89 -9.69
N VAL A 120 6.32 22.81 -8.59
CA VAL A 120 6.15 21.60 -7.77
C VAL A 120 4.78 21.02 -8.10
N GLU A 121 4.75 19.74 -8.45
CA GLU A 121 3.50 19.00 -8.65
C GLU A 121 3.27 18.05 -7.46
N PRO A 122 2.01 17.73 -7.09
CA PRO A 122 1.73 16.69 -6.11
C PRO A 122 2.16 15.34 -6.66
N LEU A 123 2.47 14.38 -5.78
CA LEU A 123 2.86 13.02 -6.19
C LEU A 123 1.73 12.31 -6.97
N TYR A 124 0.49 12.59 -6.62
CA TYR A 124 -0.71 12.08 -7.26
C TYR A 124 -1.89 13.05 -7.06
N THR A 125 -2.92 12.86 -7.83
CA THR A 125 -4.11 13.71 -7.85
C THR A 125 -5.26 13.10 -7.05
N MET A 126 -6.32 13.88 -6.84
CA MET A 126 -7.59 13.38 -6.28
C MET A 126 -8.23 12.30 -7.18
N GLU A 127 -8.09 12.44 -8.51
CA GLU A 127 -8.59 11.44 -9.46
C GLU A 127 -7.87 10.11 -9.32
N ASP A 128 -6.56 10.12 -9.05
CA ASP A 128 -5.77 8.92 -8.80
C ASP A 128 -6.20 8.25 -7.49
N ALA A 129 -6.45 9.03 -6.43
CA ALA A 129 -6.99 8.54 -5.17
C ALA A 129 -8.36 7.88 -5.35
N ASP A 130 -9.29 8.55 -6.06
CA ASP A 130 -10.60 7.98 -6.38
C ASP A 130 -10.49 6.73 -7.28
N GLY A 131 -9.52 6.73 -8.18
CA GLY A 131 -9.25 5.61 -9.07
C GLY A 131 -8.81 4.36 -8.32
N VAL A 132 -7.88 4.50 -7.38
CA VAL A 132 -7.36 3.38 -6.59
C VAL A 132 -8.37 2.87 -5.56
N ILE A 133 -9.16 3.76 -4.93
CA ILE A 133 -10.21 3.40 -3.98
C ILE A 133 -11.22 2.42 -4.61
N ARG A 134 -11.54 2.59 -5.87
CA ARG A 134 -12.44 1.66 -6.60
C ARG A 134 -11.84 0.27 -6.86
N ARG A 135 -10.59 0.04 -6.50
CA ARG A 135 -9.89 -1.24 -6.68
C ARG A 135 -9.92 -2.13 -5.44
N PHE A 136 -10.41 -1.61 -4.31
CA PHE A 136 -10.49 -2.38 -3.08
C PHE A 136 -11.49 -3.52 -3.18
N VAL A 137 -11.08 -4.67 -2.65
CA VAL A 137 -11.87 -5.89 -2.47
C VAL A 137 -11.89 -6.17 -0.97
N PRO A 138 -12.96 -5.81 -0.27
CA PRO A 138 -13.07 -6.02 1.17
C PRO A 138 -13.10 -7.50 1.54
N CYS A 139 -12.40 -7.85 2.60
CA CYS A 139 -12.30 -9.22 3.12
C CYS A 139 -12.64 -9.27 4.61
N HIS A 140 -13.31 -10.34 5.02
CA HIS A 140 -13.59 -10.57 6.44
C HIS A 140 -12.41 -11.23 7.14
N TYR A 141 -12.21 -10.89 8.42
CA TYR A 141 -11.23 -11.56 9.26
C TYR A 141 -11.43 -13.08 9.31
N ASN A 142 -10.34 -13.80 9.45
CA ASN A 142 -10.28 -15.25 9.61
C ASN A 142 -10.90 -16.06 8.45
N THR A 143 -11.21 -15.42 7.32
CA THR A 143 -11.73 -16.07 6.12
C THR A 143 -10.61 -16.26 5.11
N ILE A 144 -10.47 -17.49 4.60
CA ILE A 144 -9.52 -17.78 3.51
C ILE A 144 -10.14 -17.31 2.19
N VAL A 145 -9.43 -16.42 1.51
CA VAL A 145 -9.80 -15.89 0.19
C VAL A 145 -8.83 -16.46 -0.85
N GLU A 146 -9.36 -17.08 -1.89
CA GLU A 146 -8.58 -17.48 -3.07
C GLU A 146 -8.52 -16.29 -4.03
N VAL A 147 -7.34 -15.69 -4.13
CA VAL A 147 -7.10 -14.48 -4.95
C VAL A 147 -7.01 -14.86 -6.42
N CYS A 148 -6.24 -15.89 -6.70
CA CYS A 148 -6.09 -16.51 -8.02
C CYS A 148 -5.51 -17.91 -7.85
N GLU A 149 -5.36 -18.65 -8.96
CA GLU A 149 -4.70 -19.95 -8.92
C GLU A 149 -3.32 -19.86 -8.25
N GLY A 150 -3.09 -20.68 -7.22
CA GLY A 150 -1.85 -20.72 -6.47
C GLY A 150 -1.69 -19.64 -5.40
N VAL A 151 -2.64 -18.72 -5.22
CA VAL A 151 -2.54 -17.66 -4.21
C VAL A 151 -3.79 -17.59 -3.34
N LYS A 152 -3.60 -17.83 -2.04
CA LYS A 152 -4.65 -17.69 -1.01
C LYS A 152 -4.16 -16.77 0.09
N ILE A 153 -5.09 -16.02 0.67
CA ILE A 153 -4.79 -15.10 1.77
C ILE A 153 -5.78 -15.26 2.91
N ARG A 154 -5.39 -14.83 4.10
CA ARG A 154 -6.26 -14.66 5.25
C ARG A 154 -5.80 -13.47 6.08
N PHE A 155 -6.74 -12.63 6.46
CA PHE A 155 -6.51 -11.50 7.37
C PHE A 155 -6.84 -11.94 8.81
N THR A 156 -5.94 -11.65 9.74
CA THR A 156 -6.12 -11.93 11.17
C THR A 156 -5.92 -10.62 11.93
N ASP A 157 -6.88 -10.26 12.77
CA ASP A 157 -6.80 -9.06 13.59
C ASP A 157 -5.55 -9.05 14.47
N ILE A 158 -4.91 -7.90 14.56
CA ILE A 158 -3.63 -7.72 15.26
C ILE A 158 -3.68 -6.57 16.28
N GLY A 159 -4.84 -5.92 16.48
CA GLY A 159 -5.09 -4.95 17.54
C GLY A 159 -4.30 -3.65 17.47
N HIS A 160 -3.88 -3.22 16.27
CA HIS A 160 -3.10 -1.99 16.09
C HIS A 160 -3.99 -0.78 15.77
N LEU A 161 -4.88 -0.94 14.81
CA LEU A 161 -5.79 0.08 14.29
C LEU A 161 -7.09 -0.60 13.87
N LEU A 162 -8.19 0.14 13.81
CA LEU A 162 -9.45 -0.38 13.27
C LEU A 162 -9.21 -0.95 11.85
N GLY A 163 -9.51 -2.22 11.68
CA GLY A 163 -9.28 -2.94 10.43
C GLY A 163 -7.88 -3.49 10.22
N SER A 164 -6.91 -3.22 11.09
CA SER A 164 -5.54 -3.72 10.95
C SER A 164 -5.48 -5.25 10.98
N ALA A 165 -4.59 -5.82 10.18
CA ALA A 165 -4.44 -7.26 10.11
C ALA A 165 -3.01 -7.69 9.82
N SER A 166 -2.61 -8.82 10.39
CA SER A 166 -1.57 -9.64 9.78
C SER A 166 -2.15 -10.41 8.60
N ILE A 167 -1.34 -10.62 7.58
CA ILE A 167 -1.75 -11.31 6.35
C ILE A 167 -1.00 -12.61 6.23
N GLU A 168 -1.72 -13.72 6.31
CA GLU A 168 -1.20 -15.02 5.94
C GLU A 168 -1.37 -15.21 4.44
N VAL A 169 -0.29 -15.52 3.74
CA VAL A 169 -0.26 -15.73 2.30
C VAL A 169 0.24 -17.13 2.00
N TRP A 170 -0.57 -17.95 1.33
CA TRP A 170 -0.18 -19.26 0.80
C TRP A 170 0.10 -19.11 -0.68
N LEU A 171 1.31 -19.46 -1.08
CA LEU A 171 1.82 -19.40 -2.45
C LEU A 171 2.11 -20.82 -2.94
N THR A 172 1.50 -21.22 -4.02
CA THR A 172 1.70 -22.54 -4.64
C THR A 172 2.24 -22.38 -6.06
N GLU A 173 3.37 -23.00 -6.34
CA GLU A 173 4.00 -23.02 -7.66
C GLU A 173 4.68 -24.38 -7.85
N ASP A 174 4.50 -25.02 -9.00
CA ASP A 174 5.08 -26.33 -9.35
C ASP A 174 4.83 -27.41 -8.29
N GLY A 175 3.63 -27.44 -7.73
CA GLY A 175 3.23 -28.40 -6.70
C GLY A 175 3.81 -28.12 -5.28
N ASN A 176 4.61 -27.07 -5.13
CA ASN A 176 5.17 -26.66 -3.83
C ASN A 176 4.37 -25.49 -3.24
N THR A 177 3.93 -25.64 -1.99
CA THR A 177 3.24 -24.56 -1.26
C THR A 177 4.15 -23.99 -0.18
N LYS A 178 4.27 -22.67 -0.15
CA LYS A 178 4.91 -21.92 0.93
C LYS A 178 3.86 -21.05 1.62
N LYS A 179 3.97 -20.90 2.94
CA LYS A 179 3.19 -19.95 3.74
C LYS A 179 4.12 -18.87 4.24
N ILE A 180 3.75 -17.62 4.01
CA ILE A 180 4.43 -16.43 4.52
C ILE A 180 3.41 -15.64 5.34
N VAL A 181 3.86 -15.00 6.41
CA VAL A 181 3.03 -14.11 7.22
C VAL A 181 3.67 -12.72 7.21
N PHE A 182 2.88 -11.73 6.81
CA PHE A 182 3.25 -10.33 6.95
C PHE A 182 2.51 -9.78 8.17
N SER A 183 3.27 -9.38 9.18
CA SER A 183 2.68 -8.96 10.46
C SER A 183 1.88 -7.66 10.34
N GLY A 184 2.27 -6.76 9.43
CA GLY A 184 1.92 -5.36 9.57
C GLY A 184 2.41 -4.84 10.92
N ASP A 185 1.83 -3.77 11.40
CA ASP A 185 2.11 -3.20 12.71
C ASP A 185 1.34 -3.93 13.79
N ILE A 186 2.07 -4.43 14.78
CA ILE A 186 1.50 -5.21 15.89
C ILE A 186 1.05 -4.23 16.99
N GLY A 187 -0.22 -4.31 17.35
CA GLY A 187 -0.80 -3.54 18.45
C GLY A 187 -0.76 -4.27 19.80
N ASN A 188 -1.53 -3.79 20.74
CA ASN A 188 -1.68 -4.38 22.06
C ASN A 188 -2.88 -5.32 22.10
N LEU A 189 -2.71 -6.49 22.73
CA LEU A 189 -3.74 -7.55 22.83
C LEU A 189 -5.03 -7.11 23.52
N ASP A 190 -4.97 -6.13 24.42
CA ASP A 190 -6.08 -5.68 25.25
C ASP A 190 -6.58 -4.26 24.90
N GLN A 191 -6.23 -3.76 23.73
CA GLN A 191 -6.70 -2.44 23.29
C GLN A 191 -8.11 -2.58 22.70
N PRO A 192 -9.14 -1.96 23.29
CA PRO A 192 -10.47 -1.92 22.69
C PRO A 192 -10.41 -1.04 21.43
N LEU A 193 -10.69 -1.63 20.30
CA LEU A 193 -10.81 -0.95 19.01
C LEU A 193 -12.27 -0.84 18.60
#